data_e1c776189a90e9943c113801c8feb10f
#
_entry.id   e1c776189a90e9943c113801c8feb10f
#
_cell.length_a   1.000
_cell.length_b   1.000
_cell.length_c   1.000
_cell.angle_alpha   90.00
_cell.angle_beta   90.00
_cell.angle_gamma   90.00
#
_symmetry.space_group_name_H-M   'P 1'
#
loop_
_entity.id
_entity.type
_entity.pdbx_description
1 polymer ?
#
loop_
_entity_poly.entity_id
_entity_poly.type
_entity_poly.pdbx_seq_one_letter_code
_entity_poly.pdbx_strand_id
1 'polypeptide(L)'
;LPLLFLGSIQGYSPYDPQIEAQIPRRCSVCGSGVRGKGVYFRQVWVPAVVWIGVRRVQCVGAGCGLTISLLPSFCVPFKRHSAAAVESCLDSIVRCGESVRGWCGRRGVTDRSTAGSWVRQFGAQAGKLITEGSVRLGVGQPRGAQRPVRALWACLRQWAGADAVLRVAQPALCCTFPFLGLFRARL
;
A
#
# COMPACT_ATOMS: atom_id res chain seq x y z
N LEU A 1 -4.74 1.74 8.87
CA LEU A 1 -3.28 1.84 8.83
C LEU A 1 -2.72 0.48 8.43
N PRO A 2 -1.86 0.38 7.41
CA PRO A 2 -1.15 -0.85 7.14
C PRO A 2 -0.15 -1.12 8.26
N LEU A 3 -0.14 -2.37 8.73
CA LEU A 3 0.78 -2.81 9.77
C LEU A 3 2.17 -3.07 9.18
N LEU A 4 3.19 -2.75 9.94
CA LEU A 4 4.56 -3.19 9.66
C LEU A 4 4.74 -4.66 10.06
N PHE A 5 4.09 -5.58 9.36
CA PHE A 5 4.41 -7.00 9.46
C PHE A 5 5.53 -7.29 8.47
N LEU A 6 6.75 -7.48 8.97
CA LEU A 6 7.95 -7.71 8.16
C LEU A 6 8.08 -9.17 7.68
N GLY A 7 7.18 -10.04 8.06
CA GLY A 7 7.18 -11.45 7.69
C GLY A 7 6.74 -11.70 6.25
N SER A 8 7.01 -12.93 5.78
CA SER A 8 6.49 -13.43 4.51
C SER A 8 5.01 -13.80 4.64
N ILE A 9 4.31 -13.86 3.49
CA ILE A 9 2.91 -14.29 3.47
C ILE A 9 2.72 -15.72 4.02
N GLN A 10 3.74 -16.57 3.89
CA GLN A 10 3.70 -17.96 4.37
C GLN A 10 3.76 -18.09 5.89
N GLY A 11 4.37 -17.11 6.57
CA GLY A 11 4.43 -17.06 8.03
C GLY A 11 3.38 -16.15 8.67
N TYR A 12 2.47 -15.58 7.88
CA TYR A 12 1.51 -14.62 8.38
C TYR A 12 0.36 -15.29 9.14
N SER A 13 0.10 -14.81 10.35
CA SER A 13 -1.09 -15.10 11.14
C SER A 13 -1.78 -13.80 11.57
N PRO A 14 -3.12 -13.70 11.51
CA PRO A 14 -3.84 -12.53 12.01
C PRO A 14 -3.76 -12.36 13.53
N TYR A 15 -3.26 -13.37 14.23
CA TYR A 15 -3.05 -13.39 15.68
C TYR A 15 -1.55 -13.33 16.06
N ASP A 16 -0.70 -12.95 15.10
CA ASP A 16 0.72 -12.76 15.38
C ASP A 16 0.92 -11.69 16.46
N PRO A 17 1.78 -11.93 17.47
CA PRO A 17 2.07 -10.96 18.52
C PRO A 17 2.50 -9.59 18.01
N GLN A 18 3.20 -9.53 16.88
CA GLN A 18 3.56 -8.26 16.24
C GLN A 18 2.34 -7.47 15.76
N ILE A 19 1.28 -8.16 15.33
CA ILE A 19 0.03 -7.54 14.92
C ILE A 19 -0.75 -7.07 16.14
N GLU A 20 -0.84 -7.89 17.18
CA GLU A 20 -1.50 -7.51 18.44
C GLU A 20 -0.85 -6.27 19.08
N ALA A 21 0.48 -6.19 19.07
CA ALA A 21 1.22 -5.02 19.58
C ALA A 21 0.91 -3.71 18.83
N GLN A 22 0.44 -3.79 17.59
CA GLN A 22 0.12 -2.63 16.75
C GLN A 22 -1.36 -2.24 16.80
N ILE A 23 -2.19 -2.94 17.57
CA ILE A 23 -3.60 -2.56 17.76
C ILE A 23 -3.64 -1.20 18.49
N PRO A 24 -4.27 -0.18 17.90
CA PRO A 24 -4.38 1.11 18.56
C PRO A 24 -5.23 0.97 19.83
N ARG A 25 -4.74 1.49 20.93
CA ARG A 25 -5.52 1.49 22.20
C ARG A 25 -6.70 2.43 22.17
N ARG A 26 -6.65 3.47 21.34
CA ARG A 26 -7.67 4.51 21.21
C ARG A 26 -8.06 4.73 19.77
N CYS A 27 -9.31 5.06 19.56
CA CYS A 27 -9.86 5.45 18.26
C CYS A 27 -9.29 6.80 17.83
N SER A 28 -8.79 6.89 16.59
CA SER A 28 -8.26 8.12 16.04
C SER A 28 -9.30 9.21 15.75
N VAL A 29 -10.57 8.86 15.78
CA VAL A 29 -11.68 9.80 15.50
C VAL A 29 -12.27 10.37 16.77
N CYS A 30 -12.58 9.54 17.78
CA CYS A 30 -13.29 9.98 18.98
C CYS A 30 -12.51 9.73 20.29
N GLY A 31 -11.29 9.21 20.23
CA GLY A 31 -10.45 8.94 21.41
C GLY A 31 -10.92 7.77 22.29
N SER A 32 -12.09 7.19 22.06
CA SER A 32 -12.60 6.04 22.82
C SER A 32 -11.74 4.79 22.60
N GLY A 33 -11.85 3.81 23.48
CA GLY A 33 -11.17 2.53 23.34
C GLY A 33 -11.54 1.81 22.05
N VAL A 34 -10.72 0.82 21.67
CA VAL A 34 -11.03 -0.09 20.58
C VAL A 34 -11.07 -1.53 21.09
N ARG A 35 -11.87 -2.38 20.46
CA ARG A 35 -11.97 -3.82 20.75
C ARG A 35 -11.79 -4.64 19.49
N GLY A 36 -11.38 -5.89 19.65
CA GLY A 36 -11.34 -6.85 18.53
C GLY A 36 -12.75 -7.04 17.95
N LYS A 37 -12.84 -7.02 16.61
CA LYS A 37 -14.07 -7.32 15.84
C LYS A 37 -14.00 -8.67 15.12
N GLY A 38 -12.90 -9.41 15.30
CA GLY A 38 -12.65 -10.68 14.63
C GLY A 38 -11.74 -10.54 13.41
N VAL A 39 -11.83 -11.51 12.52
CA VAL A 39 -11.02 -11.65 11.32
C VAL A 39 -11.94 -11.77 10.11
N TYR A 40 -11.60 -11.12 9.01
CA TYR A 40 -12.20 -11.43 7.72
C TYR A 40 -11.14 -11.99 6.77
N PHE A 41 -11.56 -12.84 5.87
CA PHE A 41 -10.67 -13.44 4.88
C PHE A 41 -10.68 -12.63 3.59
N ARG A 42 -9.50 -12.50 2.99
CA ARG A 42 -9.35 -11.88 1.67
C ARG A 42 -8.35 -12.65 0.82
N GLN A 43 -8.56 -12.60 -0.46
CA GLN A 43 -7.60 -13.10 -1.43
C GLN A 43 -6.46 -12.10 -1.63
N VAL A 44 -5.24 -12.63 -1.70
CA VAL A 44 -4.04 -11.88 -2.11
C VAL A 44 -3.36 -12.65 -3.23
N TRP A 45 -3.08 -11.98 -4.31
CA TRP A 45 -2.34 -12.53 -5.45
C TRP A 45 -0.83 -12.35 -5.21
N VAL A 46 -0.17 -13.48 -4.96
CA VAL A 46 1.29 -13.61 -4.85
C VAL A 46 1.62 -14.82 -5.69
N PRO A 47 2.27 -14.78 -6.78
CA PRO A 47 2.16 -15.61 -7.97
C PRO A 47 0.95 -16.58 -8.05
N ALA A 48 0.40 -16.99 -6.95
CA ALA A 48 -0.85 -17.75 -6.82
C ALA A 48 -1.84 -17.01 -5.90
N VAL A 49 -3.11 -17.37 -5.96
CA VAL A 49 -4.13 -16.82 -5.05
C VAL A 49 -3.97 -17.47 -3.68
N VAL A 50 -3.73 -16.66 -2.67
CA VAL A 50 -3.66 -17.10 -1.27
C VAL A 50 -4.74 -16.40 -0.47
N TRP A 51 -5.43 -17.14 0.38
CA TRP A 51 -6.37 -16.58 1.35
C TRP A 51 -5.63 -16.19 2.62
N ILE A 52 -5.81 -14.97 3.07
CA ILE A 52 -5.27 -14.50 4.34
C ILE A 52 -6.39 -13.98 5.23
N GLY A 53 -6.28 -14.23 6.55
CA GLY A 53 -7.13 -13.62 7.55
C GLY A 53 -6.62 -12.21 7.87
N VAL A 54 -7.50 -11.21 7.89
CA VAL A 54 -7.14 -9.84 8.26
C VAL A 54 -7.85 -9.48 9.55
N ARG A 55 -7.08 -9.14 10.58
CA ARG A 55 -7.60 -8.71 11.88
C ARG A 55 -8.38 -7.41 11.76
N ARG A 56 -9.50 -7.33 12.45
CA ARG A 56 -10.32 -6.12 12.53
C ARG A 56 -10.51 -5.69 13.97
N VAL A 57 -10.48 -4.40 14.17
CA VAL A 57 -10.85 -3.78 15.46
C VAL A 57 -11.94 -2.74 15.25
N GLN A 58 -12.75 -2.51 16.25
CA GLN A 58 -13.86 -1.56 16.22
C GLN A 58 -13.79 -0.61 17.40
N CYS A 59 -14.10 0.66 17.15
CA CYS A 59 -14.29 1.65 18.20
C CYS A 59 -15.49 1.29 19.08
N VAL A 60 -15.33 1.41 20.40
CA VAL A 60 -16.41 1.19 21.38
C VAL A 60 -17.18 2.46 21.72
N GLY A 61 -16.75 3.62 21.21
CA GLY A 61 -17.41 4.91 21.43
C GLY A 61 -18.81 4.95 20.83
N ALA A 62 -19.77 5.42 21.61
CA ALA A 62 -21.17 5.56 21.18
C ALA A 62 -21.23 6.46 19.93
N GLY A 63 -21.92 6.00 18.90
CA GLY A 63 -22.11 6.72 17.64
C GLY A 63 -20.90 6.76 16.70
N CYS A 64 -19.69 6.31 17.11
CA CYS A 64 -18.51 6.35 16.25
C CYS A 64 -18.50 5.19 15.24
N GLY A 65 -18.71 3.94 15.68
CA GLY A 65 -18.80 2.75 14.83
C GLY A 65 -17.57 2.44 13.95
N LEU A 66 -16.49 3.25 14.02
CA LEU A 66 -15.31 3.09 13.17
C LEU A 66 -14.75 1.67 13.28
N THR A 67 -14.56 1.03 12.14
CA THR A 67 -13.88 -0.26 12.04
C THR A 67 -12.57 -0.09 11.30
N ILE A 68 -11.48 -0.61 11.87
CA ILE A 68 -10.14 -0.55 11.32
C ILE A 68 -9.72 -1.97 10.94
N SER A 69 -9.25 -2.17 9.72
CA SER A 69 -8.63 -3.43 9.27
C SER A 69 -7.12 -3.30 9.35
N LEU A 70 -6.49 -4.24 10.04
CA LEU A 70 -5.04 -4.27 10.23
C LEU A 70 -4.41 -5.05 9.07
N LEU A 71 -4.11 -4.36 7.98
CA LEU A 71 -3.56 -4.96 6.77
C LEU A 71 -2.06 -5.16 6.91
N PRO A 72 -1.53 -6.38 6.68
CA PRO A 72 -0.08 -6.60 6.65
C PRO A 72 0.58 -5.80 5.52
N SER A 73 1.85 -5.46 5.70
CA SER A 73 2.62 -4.59 4.78
C SER A 73 2.76 -5.14 3.36
N PHE A 74 2.67 -6.46 3.19
CA PHE A 74 2.64 -7.08 1.87
C PHE A 74 1.30 -6.92 1.14
N CYS A 75 0.27 -6.36 1.78
CA CYS A 75 -1.02 -6.05 1.18
C CYS A 75 -1.11 -4.57 0.81
N VAL A 76 -1.57 -4.29 -0.40
CA VAL A 76 -1.96 -2.94 -0.78
C VAL A 76 -3.43 -2.73 -0.39
N PRO A 77 -3.78 -1.63 0.31
CA PRO A 77 -5.17 -1.31 0.61
C PRO A 77 -6.05 -1.34 -0.65
N PHE A 78 -7.23 -1.94 -0.54
CA PHE A 78 -8.22 -2.05 -1.62
C PHE A 78 -7.77 -2.80 -2.88
N LYS A 79 -6.62 -3.50 -2.84
CA LYS A 79 -6.12 -4.30 -3.97
C LYS A 79 -6.03 -5.77 -3.57
N ARG A 80 -6.34 -6.65 -4.51
CA ARG A 80 -6.18 -8.11 -4.32
C ARG A 80 -4.74 -8.58 -4.53
N HIS A 81 -3.91 -7.79 -5.18
CA HIS A 81 -2.51 -8.13 -5.46
C HIS A 81 -1.60 -7.72 -4.30
N SER A 82 -0.52 -8.44 -4.13
CA SER A 82 0.50 -8.11 -3.14
C SER A 82 1.22 -6.80 -3.48
N ALA A 83 1.80 -6.16 -2.48
CA ALA A 83 2.64 -4.99 -2.68
C ALA A 83 3.78 -5.28 -3.67
N ALA A 84 4.42 -6.44 -3.55
CA ALA A 84 5.49 -6.86 -4.46
C ALA A 84 5.03 -6.98 -5.93
N ALA A 85 3.80 -7.47 -6.18
CA ALA A 85 3.26 -7.55 -7.53
C ALA A 85 3.00 -6.16 -8.12
N VAL A 86 2.40 -5.25 -7.35
CA VAL A 86 2.15 -3.87 -7.76
C VAL A 86 3.46 -3.12 -7.98
N GLU A 87 4.43 -3.30 -7.08
CA GLU A 87 5.78 -2.71 -7.19
C GLU A 87 6.51 -3.19 -8.44
N SER A 88 6.51 -4.49 -8.71
CA SER A 88 7.09 -5.06 -9.92
C SER A 88 6.45 -4.48 -11.20
N CYS A 89 5.13 -4.27 -11.18
CA CYS A 89 4.43 -3.65 -12.30
C CYS A 89 4.87 -2.20 -12.51
N LEU A 90 4.89 -1.40 -11.45
CA LEU A 90 5.30 0.00 -11.53
C LEU A 90 6.76 0.13 -11.95
N ASP A 91 7.64 -0.70 -11.40
CA ASP A 91 9.06 -0.67 -11.75
C ASP A 91 9.27 -1.00 -13.25
N SER A 92 8.67 -2.07 -13.74
CA SER A 92 8.77 -2.46 -15.14
C SER A 92 8.22 -1.41 -16.10
N ILE A 93 7.05 -0.86 -15.81
CA ILE A 93 6.36 0.07 -16.71
C ILE A 93 6.91 1.49 -16.57
N VAL A 94 7.06 1.98 -15.34
CA VAL A 94 7.43 3.38 -15.09
C VAL A 94 8.92 3.58 -15.28
N ARG A 95 9.78 2.71 -14.73
CA ARG A 95 11.23 2.82 -14.83
C ARG A 95 11.76 2.27 -16.15
N CYS A 96 11.41 1.04 -16.50
CA CYS A 96 11.99 0.36 -17.66
C CYS A 96 11.23 0.67 -18.96
N GLY A 97 10.06 1.32 -18.91
CA GLY A 97 9.29 1.68 -20.11
C GLY A 97 8.59 0.50 -20.78
N GLU A 98 8.44 -0.63 -20.06
CA GLU A 98 7.74 -1.79 -20.57
C GLU A 98 6.25 -1.51 -20.79
N SER A 99 5.63 -2.18 -21.75
CA SER A 99 4.19 -2.09 -21.93
C SER A 99 3.43 -2.90 -20.87
N VAL A 100 2.22 -2.45 -20.50
CA VAL A 100 1.32 -3.20 -19.62
C VAL A 100 1.09 -4.63 -20.16
N ARG A 101 0.94 -4.76 -21.47
CA ARG A 101 0.74 -6.07 -22.14
C ARG A 101 1.94 -6.99 -21.94
N GLY A 102 3.16 -6.46 -22.11
CA GLY A 102 4.40 -7.23 -21.93
C GLY A 102 4.56 -7.73 -20.50
N TRP A 103 4.38 -6.82 -19.52
CA TRP A 103 4.45 -7.18 -18.11
C TRP A 103 3.42 -8.26 -17.72
N CYS A 104 2.15 -8.09 -18.13
CA CYS A 104 1.10 -9.08 -17.87
C CYS A 104 1.41 -10.44 -18.50
N GLY A 105 1.90 -10.47 -19.73
CA GLY A 105 2.26 -11.71 -20.42
C GLY A 105 3.35 -12.48 -19.70
N ARG A 106 4.41 -11.81 -19.23
CA ARG A 106 5.50 -12.46 -18.50
C ARG A 106 5.09 -12.95 -17.10
N ARG A 107 4.10 -12.32 -16.49
CA ARG A 107 3.64 -12.65 -15.12
C ARG A 107 2.40 -13.53 -15.09
N GLY A 108 1.88 -13.94 -16.24
CA GLY A 108 0.63 -14.70 -16.31
C GLY A 108 -0.60 -13.93 -15.78
N VAL A 109 -0.53 -12.60 -15.71
CA VAL A 109 -1.64 -11.76 -15.27
C VAL A 109 -2.59 -11.57 -16.42
N THR A 110 -3.77 -12.17 -16.37
CA THR A 110 -4.77 -12.11 -17.43
C THR A 110 -5.46 -10.76 -17.51
N ASP A 111 -5.67 -10.09 -16.38
CA ASP A 111 -6.37 -8.82 -16.31
C ASP A 111 -5.43 -7.61 -16.48
N ARG A 112 -5.29 -7.19 -17.75
CA ARG A 112 -4.52 -5.99 -18.12
C ARG A 112 -5.13 -4.70 -17.58
N SER A 113 -6.43 -4.66 -17.37
CA SER A 113 -7.13 -3.47 -16.87
C SER A 113 -6.69 -3.14 -15.46
N THR A 114 -6.45 -4.15 -14.65
CA THR A 114 -5.95 -4.02 -13.29
C THR A 114 -4.55 -3.41 -13.26
N ALA A 115 -3.59 -3.95 -14.02
CA ALA A 115 -2.23 -3.40 -14.10
C ALA A 115 -2.23 -1.96 -14.65
N GLY A 116 -2.99 -1.69 -15.70
CA GLY A 116 -3.17 -0.34 -16.24
C GLY A 116 -3.79 0.62 -15.23
N SER A 117 -4.71 0.14 -14.38
CA SER A 117 -5.30 0.97 -13.33
C SER A 117 -4.29 1.36 -12.25
N TRP A 118 -3.34 0.48 -11.89
CA TRP A 118 -2.28 0.82 -10.93
C TRP A 118 -1.40 1.94 -11.46
N VAL A 119 -0.96 1.83 -12.72
CA VAL A 119 -0.13 2.85 -13.35
C VAL A 119 -0.86 4.19 -13.44
N ARG A 120 -2.14 4.19 -13.85
CA ARG A 120 -2.95 5.41 -13.90
C ARG A 120 -3.16 6.03 -12.52
N GLN A 121 -3.51 5.23 -11.51
CA GLN A 121 -3.72 5.73 -10.14
C GLN A 121 -2.43 6.29 -9.55
N PHE A 122 -1.30 5.60 -9.74
CA PHE A 122 0.00 6.09 -9.33
C PHE A 122 0.33 7.41 -10.06
N GLY A 123 0.13 7.46 -11.38
CA GLY A 123 0.35 8.64 -12.19
C GLY A 123 -0.49 9.84 -11.77
N ALA A 124 -1.76 9.62 -11.46
CA ALA A 124 -2.67 10.69 -11.00
C ALA A 124 -2.26 11.31 -9.66
N GLN A 125 -1.55 10.56 -8.81
CA GLN A 125 -1.06 11.06 -7.53
C GLN A 125 0.37 11.63 -7.62
N ALA A 126 1.11 11.32 -8.67
CA ALA A 126 2.54 11.61 -8.76
C ALA A 126 2.87 13.10 -8.59
N GLY A 127 2.12 13.99 -9.26
CA GLY A 127 2.34 15.43 -9.16
C GLY A 127 2.18 15.94 -7.73
N LYS A 128 1.10 15.54 -7.06
CA LYS A 128 0.82 15.96 -5.67
C LYS A 128 1.87 15.41 -4.71
N LEU A 129 2.22 14.13 -4.86
CA LEU A 129 3.19 13.46 -3.99
C LEU A 129 4.60 14.01 -4.16
N ILE A 130 5.00 14.43 -5.35
CA ILE A 130 6.29 15.09 -5.57
C ILE A 130 6.32 16.42 -4.83
N THR A 131 5.31 17.27 -5.02
CA THR A 131 5.29 18.59 -4.41
C THR A 131 5.24 18.51 -2.87
N GLU A 132 4.40 17.66 -2.32
CA GLU A 132 4.19 17.57 -0.87
C GLU A 132 5.17 16.60 -0.20
N GLY A 133 5.53 15.51 -0.88
CA GLY A 133 6.40 14.45 -0.34
C GLY A 133 7.87 14.83 -0.34
N SER A 134 8.37 15.52 -1.37
CA SER A 134 9.78 15.94 -1.41
C SER A 134 10.12 16.90 -0.27
N VAL A 135 9.20 17.78 0.08
CA VAL A 135 9.38 18.71 1.21
C VAL A 135 9.45 17.96 2.54
N ARG A 136 8.61 16.97 2.76
CA ARG A 136 8.50 16.27 4.07
C ARG A 136 9.44 15.09 4.23
N LEU A 137 9.82 14.44 3.13
CA LEU A 137 10.75 13.31 3.18
C LEU A 137 12.22 13.75 3.05
N GLY A 138 12.47 15.05 2.90
CA GLY A 138 13.83 15.57 2.70
C GLY A 138 14.47 15.10 1.39
N VAL A 139 13.67 14.60 0.45
CA VAL A 139 14.15 14.13 -0.85
C VAL A 139 14.18 15.32 -1.80
N GLY A 140 15.35 15.63 -2.34
CA GLY A 140 15.50 16.73 -3.29
C GLY A 140 14.52 16.60 -4.46
N GLN A 141 13.92 17.72 -4.87
CA GLN A 141 13.07 17.71 -6.05
C GLN A 141 13.88 17.27 -7.28
N PRO A 142 13.38 16.33 -8.08
CA PRO A 142 14.05 15.92 -9.29
C PRO A 142 14.15 17.11 -10.24
N ARG A 143 15.38 17.52 -10.55
CA ARG A 143 15.67 18.59 -11.51
C ARG A 143 15.53 18.04 -12.93
N GLY A 144 14.69 18.64 -13.75
CA GLY A 144 14.56 18.36 -15.18
C GLY A 144 13.19 17.88 -15.65
N ALA A 145 13.00 17.81 -16.95
CA ALA A 145 11.75 17.50 -17.64
C ALA A 145 11.32 16.00 -17.58
N GLN A 146 11.70 15.28 -16.53
CA GLN A 146 11.24 13.89 -16.35
C GLN A 146 9.74 13.88 -16.10
N ARG A 147 9.06 12.88 -16.69
CA ARG A 147 7.64 12.67 -16.43
C ARG A 147 7.44 12.53 -14.92
N PRO A 148 6.49 13.28 -14.30
CA PRO A 148 6.29 13.30 -12.84
C PRO A 148 6.23 11.90 -12.22
N VAL A 149 5.65 10.94 -12.93
CA VAL A 149 5.52 9.54 -12.49
C VAL A 149 6.88 8.86 -12.31
N ARG A 150 7.82 9.07 -13.26
CA ARG A 150 9.19 8.51 -13.17
C ARG A 150 9.98 9.16 -12.05
N ALA A 151 9.86 10.46 -11.91
CA ALA A 151 10.53 11.21 -10.86
C ALA A 151 10.07 10.75 -9.49
N LEU A 152 8.77 10.64 -9.26
CA LEU A 152 8.23 10.12 -8.00
C LEU A 152 8.73 8.71 -7.73
N TRP A 153 8.68 7.81 -8.71
CA TRP A 153 9.13 6.43 -8.53
C TRP A 153 10.61 6.36 -8.17
N ALA A 154 11.47 7.15 -8.84
CA ALA A 154 12.89 7.24 -8.53
C ALA A 154 13.14 7.74 -7.09
N CYS A 155 12.43 8.78 -6.65
CA CYS A 155 12.51 9.30 -5.29
C CYS A 155 12.08 8.25 -4.24
N LEU A 156 10.97 7.55 -4.48
CA LEU A 156 10.49 6.52 -3.57
C LEU A 156 11.48 5.35 -3.49
N ARG A 157 12.10 4.96 -4.61
CA ARG A 157 13.13 3.93 -4.64
C ARG A 157 14.38 4.36 -3.88
N GLN A 158 14.84 5.58 -4.07
CA GLN A 158 15.99 6.12 -3.35
C GLN A 158 15.74 6.15 -1.84
N TRP A 159 14.55 6.58 -1.45
CA TRP A 159 14.18 6.68 -0.04
C TRP A 159 13.99 5.32 0.63
N ALA A 160 13.36 4.36 -0.02
CA ALA A 160 13.04 3.04 0.54
C ALA A 160 14.16 2.00 0.36
N GLY A 161 15.20 2.30 -0.45
CA GLY A 161 16.20 1.32 -0.85
C GLY A 161 15.71 0.34 -1.93
N ALA A 162 16.47 -0.75 -2.16
CA ALA A 162 16.27 -1.60 -3.33
C ALA A 162 14.98 -2.43 -3.32
N ASP A 163 14.47 -2.83 -2.15
CA ASP A 163 13.64 -4.06 -2.11
C ASP A 163 12.20 -3.89 -1.63
N ALA A 164 11.76 -2.71 -1.21
CA ALA A 164 10.46 -2.64 -0.54
C ALA A 164 9.74 -1.30 -0.62
N VAL A 165 9.75 -0.67 -1.80
CA VAL A 165 9.20 0.69 -1.98
C VAL A 165 7.78 0.80 -1.43
N LEU A 166 6.86 -0.07 -1.84
CA LEU A 166 5.47 0.02 -1.39
C LEU A 166 5.29 -0.44 0.06
N ARG A 167 6.15 -1.32 0.57
CA ARG A 167 6.09 -1.76 1.98
C ARG A 167 6.46 -0.64 2.93
N VAL A 168 7.42 0.20 2.55
CA VAL A 168 7.94 1.31 3.37
C VAL A 168 7.21 2.61 3.05
N ALA A 169 7.07 2.94 1.76
CA ALA A 169 6.48 4.21 1.34
C ALA A 169 4.98 4.29 1.61
N GLN A 170 4.23 3.20 1.36
CA GLN A 170 2.78 3.22 1.56
C GLN A 170 2.36 3.50 3.00
N PRO A 171 2.93 2.84 4.04
CA PRO A 171 2.64 3.17 5.43
C PRO A 171 3.03 4.61 5.79
N ALA A 172 4.23 5.05 5.41
CA ALA A 172 4.71 6.39 5.71
C ALA A 172 3.84 7.46 5.05
N LEU A 173 3.50 7.29 3.78
CA LEU A 173 2.62 8.22 3.07
C LEU A 173 1.20 8.23 3.64
N CYS A 174 0.65 7.08 4.04
CA CYS A 174 -0.66 7.02 4.69
C CYS A 174 -0.66 7.68 6.07
N CYS A 175 0.43 7.56 6.84
CA CYS A 175 0.56 8.21 8.13
C CYS A 175 0.74 9.72 8.01
N THR A 176 1.55 10.15 7.04
CA THR A 176 1.88 11.56 6.82
C THR A 176 0.79 12.29 6.04
N PHE A 177 0.09 11.57 5.16
CA PHE A 177 -0.95 12.10 4.28
C PHE A 177 -2.14 11.14 4.25
N PRO A 178 -3.00 11.13 5.27
CA PRO A 178 -4.12 10.17 5.36
C PRO A 178 -5.06 10.21 4.15
N PHE A 179 -5.05 11.32 3.40
CA PHE A 179 -5.86 11.51 2.18
C PHE A 179 -5.10 11.25 0.87
N LEU A 180 -3.79 11.01 0.91
CA LEU A 180 -2.91 10.92 -0.27
C LEU A 180 -2.33 9.52 -0.48
N GLY A 181 -2.90 8.49 0.10
CA GLY A 181 -2.43 7.13 -0.14
C GLY A 181 -2.19 6.85 -1.62
N LEU A 182 -1.10 6.15 -1.95
CA LEU A 182 -0.71 5.81 -3.33
C LEU A 182 -1.84 5.16 -4.13
N PHE A 183 -2.75 4.48 -3.43
CA PHE A 183 -3.92 3.84 -4.02
C PHE A 183 -5.15 4.15 -3.17
N ARG A 184 -6.03 4.99 -3.69
CA ARG A 184 -7.34 5.24 -3.09
C ARG A 184 -8.35 4.17 -3.49
N ALA A 185 -9.30 3.88 -2.59
CA ALA A 185 -10.55 3.27 -3.00
C ALA A 185 -11.26 4.21 -4.00
N ARG A 186 -11.90 3.65 -5.03
CA ARG A 186 -12.98 4.38 -5.70
C ARG A 186 -14.12 4.43 -4.68
N LEU A 187 -14.47 5.63 -4.24
CA LEU A 187 -15.73 5.89 -3.58
C LEU A 187 -16.86 5.66 -4.57
#